data_e71b4e7bef1135503ebf5f73d7fd4d26
#
_entry.id   e71b4e7bef1135503ebf5f73d7fd4d26
#
_cell.length_a   1.000
_cell.length_b   1.000
_cell.length_c   1.000
_cell.angle_alpha   90.00
_cell.angle_beta   90.00
_cell.angle_gamma   90.00
#
_symmetry.space_group_name_H-M   'P 1'
#
loop_
_entity.id
_entity.type
_entity.pdbx_description
1 polymer ?
#
loop_
_entity_poly.entity_id
_entity_poly.type
_entity_poly.pdbx_seq_one_letter_code
_entity_poly.pdbx_strand_id
1 'polypeptide(L)'
;MNLLAALASVRIFPRKASHQTLTTRWGKALDPQHILEEYPRPQMIRDQYINLNGEWNYTVLSEKNTITKEGTLLVPFSPEAPLSGAGFQLKPREKMLCERLLSVKRLPSDGSRCILHFGAVDQYAKVLVNGKVVVSHIGGYLPFSADITDALQVGCNTLTVHIEDRSDTSYHSVGKQKLKRGGMFYTAQSGIW
;
A
#
# COMPACT_ATOMS: atom_id res chain seq x y z
N MET A 1 11.08 -23.30 -3.32
CA MET A 1 12.26 -22.38 -3.36
C MET A 1 11.72 -20.98 -3.67
N ASN A 2 11.82 -20.02 -2.71
CA ASN A 2 11.22 -18.69 -2.89
C ASN A 2 11.78 -17.98 -4.11
N LEU A 3 10.88 -17.62 -5.04
CA LEU A 3 11.21 -16.91 -6.28
C LEU A 3 11.48 -15.41 -6.04
N LEU A 4 10.88 -14.85 -5.01
CA LEU A 4 10.92 -13.44 -4.69
C LEU A 4 11.42 -13.26 -3.24
N ALA A 5 12.41 -12.41 -3.05
CA ALA A 5 12.77 -11.87 -1.74
C ALA A 5 12.56 -10.36 -1.80
N ALA A 6 11.76 -9.81 -0.91
CA ALA A 6 11.62 -8.37 -0.79
C ALA A 6 12.89 -7.81 -0.14
N LEU A 7 13.67 -7.04 -0.89
CA LEU A 7 14.73 -6.22 -0.34
C LEU A 7 14.14 -4.83 -0.09
N ALA A 8 13.94 -4.49 1.16
CA ALA A 8 13.60 -3.14 1.54
C ALA A 8 14.89 -2.30 1.59
N SER A 9 15.22 -1.60 0.52
CA SER A 9 16.09 -0.44 0.64
C SER A 9 15.23 0.74 1.05
N VAL A 10 14.84 0.75 2.32
CA VAL A 10 14.05 1.82 2.89
C VAL A 10 14.97 2.99 3.17
N ARG A 11 14.66 4.17 2.61
CA ARG A 11 15.24 5.42 3.11
C ARG A 11 14.72 5.60 4.53
N ILE A 12 15.62 5.51 5.53
CA ILE A 12 15.25 5.71 6.94
C ILE A 12 14.99 7.19 7.16
N PHE A 13 13.72 7.59 7.13
CA PHE A 13 13.31 8.89 7.64
C PHE A 13 13.01 8.76 9.12
N PRO A 14 13.45 9.70 9.99
CA PRO A 14 13.13 9.64 11.40
C PRO A 14 11.61 9.77 11.60
N ARG A 15 11.00 8.79 12.25
CA ARG A 15 9.58 8.85 12.65
C ARG A 15 9.35 10.11 13.52
N LYS A 16 8.49 11.02 13.09
CA LYS A 16 7.98 12.07 13.97
C LYS A 16 7.13 11.40 15.06
N ALA A 17 7.48 11.67 16.34
CA ALA A 17 6.62 11.30 17.45
C ALA A 17 5.23 11.92 17.24
N SER A 18 4.20 11.09 17.07
CA SER A 18 2.82 11.55 17.01
C SER A 18 2.33 11.91 18.41
N HIS A 19 1.42 12.87 18.51
CA HIS A 19 0.67 13.15 19.73
C HIS A 19 0.13 11.86 20.34
N GLN A 20 -0.07 11.82 21.67
CA GLN A 20 -0.61 10.67 22.38
C GLN A 20 -1.88 10.16 21.67
N THR A 21 -1.75 9.08 20.96
CA THR A 21 -2.86 8.39 20.31
C THR A 21 -3.28 7.22 21.19
N LEU A 22 -4.60 7.02 21.28
CA LEU A 22 -5.13 5.82 21.93
C LEU A 22 -4.63 4.60 21.15
N THR A 23 -3.79 3.80 21.80
CA THR A 23 -3.23 2.57 21.22
C THR A 23 -3.72 1.37 22.02
N THR A 24 -4.11 0.31 21.31
CA THR A 24 -4.41 -0.98 21.91
C THR A 24 -3.12 -1.68 22.33
N ARG A 25 -3.24 -2.73 23.17
CA ARG A 25 -2.09 -3.58 23.53
C ARG A 25 -1.43 -4.20 22.28
N TRP A 26 -2.21 -4.58 21.28
CA TRP A 26 -1.71 -5.14 20.02
C TRP A 26 -0.99 -4.10 19.16
N GLY A 27 -1.53 -2.87 19.08
CA GLY A 27 -0.85 -1.78 18.38
C GLY A 27 0.47 -1.39 19.04
N LYS A 28 0.60 -1.54 20.39
CA LYS A 28 1.87 -1.33 21.11
C LYS A 28 2.88 -2.45 20.87
N ALA A 29 2.39 -3.68 20.70
CA ALA A 29 3.21 -4.87 20.47
C ALA A 29 3.48 -5.13 18.97
N LEU A 30 2.99 -4.28 18.07
CA LEU A 30 3.16 -4.44 16.64
C LEU A 30 4.63 -4.46 16.26
N ASP A 31 5.07 -5.54 15.61
CA ASP A 31 6.38 -5.62 14.98
C ASP A 31 6.28 -5.13 13.52
N PRO A 32 6.93 -4.01 13.16
CA PRO A 32 6.91 -3.50 11.79
C PRO A 32 7.55 -4.42 10.74
N GLN A 33 8.32 -5.41 11.17
CA GLN A 33 8.97 -6.38 10.30
C GLN A 33 8.07 -7.58 9.98
N HIS A 34 7.06 -7.83 10.84
CA HIS A 34 6.19 -9.01 10.79
C HIS A 34 4.71 -8.59 10.88
N ILE A 35 4.19 -7.98 9.80
CA ILE A 35 2.84 -7.43 9.78
C ILE A 35 1.90 -8.37 9.04
N LEU A 36 0.93 -8.95 9.78
CA LEU A 36 -0.14 -9.77 9.22
C LEU A 36 0.42 -10.78 8.19
N GLU A 37 1.41 -11.56 8.60
CA GLU A 37 2.11 -12.50 7.72
C GLU A 37 1.26 -13.72 7.36
N GLU A 38 0.16 -13.94 8.04
CA GLU A 38 -0.76 -15.04 7.79
C GLU A 38 -1.34 -14.94 6.37
N TYR A 39 -1.43 -16.08 5.71
CA TYR A 39 -2.10 -16.12 4.40
C TYR A 39 -3.57 -15.69 4.56
N PRO A 40 -4.07 -14.71 3.78
CA PRO A 40 -5.37 -14.08 4.02
C PRO A 40 -6.58 -14.95 3.64
N ARG A 41 -6.40 -16.26 3.53
CA ARG A 41 -7.45 -17.24 3.25
C ARG A 41 -7.28 -18.39 4.22
N PRO A 42 -7.92 -18.36 5.41
CA PRO A 42 -7.66 -19.31 6.48
C PRO A 42 -8.01 -20.77 6.15
N GLN A 43 -8.81 -21.00 5.11
CA GLN A 43 -9.15 -22.34 4.62
C GLN A 43 -8.17 -22.89 3.59
N MET A 44 -7.14 -22.15 3.23
CA MET A 44 -6.19 -22.50 2.17
C MET A 44 -4.75 -22.41 2.67
N ILE A 45 -3.90 -23.23 2.09
CA ILE A 45 -2.45 -23.18 2.30
C ILE A 45 -1.77 -22.91 0.95
N ARG A 46 -0.73 -22.08 0.98
CA ARG A 46 0.14 -21.84 -0.17
C ARG A 46 1.60 -21.92 0.25
N ASP A 47 2.35 -22.78 -0.42
CA ASP A 47 3.78 -22.96 -0.17
C ASP A 47 4.63 -21.83 -0.79
N GLN A 48 4.10 -21.17 -1.83
CA GLN A 48 4.77 -20.07 -2.53
C GLN A 48 3.93 -18.80 -2.41
N TYR A 49 4.13 -18.10 -1.33
CA TYR A 49 3.45 -16.86 -0.99
C TYR A 49 4.44 -15.87 -0.39
N ILE A 50 4.37 -14.65 -0.83
CA ILE A 50 5.20 -13.56 -0.27
C ILE A 50 4.27 -12.45 0.17
N ASN A 51 4.34 -12.12 1.45
CA ASN A 51 3.66 -10.98 2.02
C ASN A 51 4.44 -9.70 1.69
N LEU A 52 3.77 -8.71 1.10
CA LEU A 52 4.33 -7.40 0.80
C LEU A 52 3.87 -6.32 1.79
N ASN A 53 3.22 -6.70 2.89
CA ASN A 53 2.98 -5.78 3.99
C ASN A 53 4.31 -5.32 4.59
N GLY A 54 4.26 -4.27 5.38
CA GLY A 54 5.45 -3.69 5.98
C GLY A 54 5.76 -2.32 5.43
N GLU A 55 7.01 -1.94 5.44
CA GLU A 55 7.43 -0.59 5.13
C GLU A 55 7.49 -0.34 3.62
N TRP A 56 6.86 0.76 3.18
CA TRP A 56 6.87 1.26 1.82
C TRP A 56 7.29 2.73 1.82
N ASN A 57 8.02 3.17 0.81
CA ASN A 57 8.24 4.59 0.59
C ASN A 57 6.98 5.22 0.03
N TYR A 58 6.71 6.47 0.39
CA TYR A 58 5.64 7.24 -0.24
C TYR A 58 6.12 8.64 -0.65
N THR A 59 5.52 9.15 -1.70
CA THR A 59 5.63 10.54 -2.15
C THR A 59 4.24 11.05 -2.45
N VAL A 60 3.87 12.20 -1.88
CA VAL A 60 2.61 12.87 -2.17
C VAL A 60 2.86 14.06 -3.07
N LEU A 61 2.15 14.09 -4.18
CA LEU A 61 2.20 15.15 -5.17
C LEU A 61 0.93 16.00 -5.09
N SER A 62 1.10 17.31 -5.21
CA SER A 62 -0.01 18.22 -5.43
C SER A 62 -0.59 18.07 -6.85
N GLU A 63 -1.72 18.71 -7.11
CA GLU A 63 -2.33 18.81 -8.45
C GLU A 63 -1.33 19.33 -9.52
N LYS A 64 -0.37 20.15 -9.10
CA LYS A 64 0.69 20.70 -9.96
C LYS A 64 1.92 19.78 -10.06
N ASN A 65 1.82 18.53 -9.61
CA ASN A 65 2.93 17.56 -9.52
C ASN A 65 4.14 18.03 -8.71
N THR A 66 3.91 18.88 -7.72
CA THR A 66 4.95 19.29 -6.76
C THR A 66 4.90 18.37 -5.56
N ILE A 67 6.05 17.89 -5.09
CA ILE A 67 6.15 17.07 -3.87
C ILE A 67 5.70 17.90 -2.67
N THR A 68 4.70 17.42 -1.95
CA THR A 68 4.17 18.04 -0.74
C THR A 68 4.55 17.28 0.52
N LYS A 69 4.74 15.97 0.40
CA LYS A 69 5.18 15.08 1.48
C LYS A 69 5.95 13.90 0.89
N GLU A 70 6.88 13.39 1.64
CA GLU A 70 7.58 12.14 1.37
C GLU A 70 7.99 11.46 2.68
N GLY A 71 8.17 10.16 2.65
CA GLY A 71 8.58 9.37 3.79
C GLY A 71 8.33 7.90 3.62
N THR A 72 8.16 7.21 4.74
CA THR A 72 7.77 5.81 4.79
C THR A 72 6.43 5.63 5.48
N LEU A 73 5.68 4.64 5.04
CA LEU A 73 4.44 4.21 5.68
C LEU A 73 4.42 2.69 5.83
N LEU A 74 3.70 2.25 6.83
CA LEU A 74 3.55 0.83 7.16
C LEU A 74 2.25 0.30 6.55
N VAL A 75 2.34 -0.40 5.41
CA VAL A 75 1.20 -1.10 4.79
C VAL A 75 0.87 -2.34 5.65
N PRO A 76 -0.41 -2.66 5.92
CA PRO A 76 -1.63 -2.18 5.29
C PRO A 76 -2.33 -1.05 6.05
N PHE A 77 -1.65 -0.31 6.92
CA PHE A 77 -2.27 0.81 7.62
C PHE A 77 -2.40 2.01 6.70
N SER A 78 -3.59 2.63 6.67
CA SER A 78 -3.81 3.84 5.89
C SER A 78 -2.91 4.98 6.37
N PRO A 79 -2.49 5.91 5.51
CA PRO A 79 -1.65 7.03 5.90
C PRO A 79 -2.26 7.91 7.00
N GLU A 80 -3.58 7.89 7.15
CA GLU A 80 -4.32 8.59 8.20
C GLU A 80 -4.22 7.89 9.55
N ALA A 81 -3.95 6.59 9.56
CA ALA A 81 -3.86 5.81 10.79
C ALA A 81 -2.51 6.04 11.50
N PRO A 82 -2.49 6.21 12.83
CA PRO A 82 -1.23 6.38 13.58
C PRO A 82 -0.24 5.24 13.39
N LEU A 83 -0.73 4.01 13.22
CA LEU A 83 0.12 2.83 13.04
C LEU A 83 0.86 2.82 11.69
N SER A 84 0.38 3.56 10.70
CA SER A 84 1.11 3.71 9.44
C SER A 84 2.45 4.43 9.60
N GLY A 85 2.57 5.25 10.65
CA GLY A 85 3.71 6.13 10.87
C GLY A 85 3.72 7.38 9.99
N ALA A 86 2.83 7.49 8.99
CA ALA A 86 2.75 8.64 8.08
C ALA A 86 2.00 9.82 8.68
N GLY A 87 0.82 9.58 9.28
CA GLY A 87 0.09 10.56 10.08
C GLY A 87 -0.45 11.76 9.29
N PHE A 88 -0.90 11.55 8.05
CA PHE A 88 -1.52 12.61 7.26
C PHE A 88 -2.82 12.12 6.61
N GLN A 89 -3.66 13.06 6.20
CA GLN A 89 -4.85 12.79 5.39
C GLN A 89 -4.56 13.15 3.94
N LEU A 90 -4.77 12.19 3.02
CA LEU A 90 -4.67 12.45 1.59
C LEU A 90 -5.83 13.35 1.16
N LYS A 91 -5.53 14.35 0.35
CA LYS A 91 -6.53 15.31 -0.13
C LYS A 91 -7.01 14.96 -1.54
N PRO A 92 -8.25 15.32 -1.93
CA PRO A 92 -8.85 14.94 -3.21
C PRO A 92 -8.08 15.34 -4.48
N ARG A 93 -7.17 16.31 -4.36
CA ARG A 93 -6.33 16.79 -5.47
C ARG A 93 -4.87 16.40 -5.32
N GLU A 94 -4.56 15.57 -4.35
CA GLU A 94 -3.23 15.01 -4.15
C GLU A 94 -3.17 13.61 -4.76
N LYS A 95 -1.98 13.21 -5.18
CA LYS A 95 -1.65 11.85 -5.62
C LYS A 95 -0.60 11.30 -4.69
N MET A 96 -0.81 10.10 -4.19
CA MET A 96 0.20 9.39 -3.42
C MET A 96 0.81 8.29 -4.29
N LEU A 97 2.13 8.26 -4.35
CA LEU A 97 2.89 7.18 -4.96
C LEU A 97 3.49 6.37 -3.83
N CYS A 98 3.13 5.09 -3.76
CA CYS A 98 3.74 4.13 -2.83
C CYS A 98 4.70 3.25 -3.61
N GLU A 99 5.93 3.07 -3.10
CA GLU A 99 6.97 2.34 -3.79
C GLU A 99 7.64 1.30 -2.89
N ARG A 100 7.86 0.12 -3.44
CA ARG A 100 8.61 -0.96 -2.80
C ARG A 100 9.53 -1.65 -3.80
N LEU A 101 10.72 -2.03 -3.33
CA LEU A 101 11.65 -2.84 -4.12
C LEU A 101 11.40 -4.33 -3.91
N LEU A 102 11.41 -5.07 -5.00
CA LEU A 102 11.28 -6.52 -5.02
C LEU A 102 12.55 -7.13 -5.62
N SER A 103 13.12 -8.12 -4.94
CA SER A 103 14.26 -8.88 -5.49
C SER A 103 13.76 -10.19 -6.07
N VAL A 104 13.99 -10.39 -7.36
CA VAL A 104 13.63 -11.60 -8.10
C VAL A 104 14.90 -12.39 -8.39
N LYS A 105 15.03 -13.56 -7.77
CA LYS A 105 16.20 -14.45 -8.00
C LYS A 105 16.11 -15.21 -9.32
N ARG A 106 14.90 -15.55 -9.75
CA ARG A 106 14.63 -16.30 -10.96
C ARG A 106 13.21 -15.98 -11.46
N LEU A 107 13.06 -15.81 -12.76
CA LEU A 107 11.73 -15.62 -13.35
C LEU A 107 10.93 -16.93 -13.31
N PRO A 108 9.59 -16.84 -13.30
CA PRO A 108 8.72 -18.00 -13.47
C PRO A 108 9.07 -18.77 -14.75
N SER A 109 9.02 -20.11 -14.67
CA SER A 109 9.26 -21.02 -15.80
C SER A 109 8.10 -22.02 -15.88
N ASP A 110 8.09 -22.80 -16.94
CA ASP A 110 7.18 -23.93 -17.12
C ASP A 110 5.69 -23.57 -17.00
N GLY A 111 5.32 -22.40 -17.53
CA GLY A 111 3.95 -21.90 -17.49
C GLY A 111 3.51 -21.30 -16.14
N SER A 112 4.40 -21.27 -15.15
CA SER A 112 4.14 -20.60 -13.86
C SER A 112 3.97 -19.11 -14.05
N ARG A 113 3.11 -18.50 -13.25
CA ARG A 113 2.84 -17.05 -13.28
C ARG A 113 3.08 -16.44 -11.92
N CYS A 114 3.48 -15.17 -11.92
CA CYS A 114 3.61 -14.34 -10.73
C CYS A 114 2.40 -13.40 -10.66
N ILE A 115 1.50 -13.64 -9.71
CA ILE A 115 0.28 -12.85 -9.54
C ILE A 115 0.45 -11.95 -8.32
N LEU A 116 0.26 -10.66 -8.54
CA LEU A 116 0.22 -9.65 -7.49
C LEU A 116 -1.23 -9.44 -7.05
N HIS A 117 -1.48 -9.55 -5.75
CA HIS A 117 -2.81 -9.37 -5.16
C HIS A 117 -2.84 -8.15 -4.24
N PHE A 118 -3.94 -7.39 -4.30
CA PHE A 118 -4.28 -6.36 -3.34
C PHE A 118 -5.60 -6.72 -2.67
N GLY A 119 -5.68 -6.53 -1.35
CA GLY A 119 -6.95 -6.65 -0.62
C GLY A 119 -7.89 -5.52 -1.01
N ALA A 120 -7.38 -4.30 -1.07
CA ALA A 120 -7.99 -3.14 -1.69
C ALA A 120 -6.96 -2.02 -1.84
N VAL A 121 -7.28 -1.01 -2.66
CA VAL A 121 -6.58 0.29 -2.71
C VAL A 121 -7.63 1.37 -2.84
N ASP A 122 -7.69 2.28 -1.88
CA ASP A 122 -8.68 3.35 -1.88
C ASP A 122 -8.06 4.65 -2.41
N GLN A 123 -8.57 5.16 -3.51
CA GLN A 123 -9.74 4.69 -4.28
C GLN A 123 -9.39 4.37 -5.74
N TYR A 124 -8.60 5.22 -6.40
CA TYR A 124 -8.10 5.00 -7.75
C TYR A 124 -6.68 4.45 -7.65
N ALA A 125 -6.47 3.27 -8.19
CA ALA A 125 -5.17 2.63 -8.20
C ALA A 125 -4.64 2.48 -9.62
N LYS A 126 -3.36 2.82 -9.83
CA LYS A 126 -2.59 2.43 -11.00
C LYS A 126 -1.30 1.78 -10.52
N VAL A 127 -1.13 0.51 -10.85
CA VAL A 127 0.01 -0.28 -10.41
C VAL A 127 1.01 -0.44 -11.55
N LEU A 128 2.27 -0.19 -11.24
CA LEU A 128 3.37 -0.32 -12.18
C LEU A 128 4.45 -1.25 -11.61
N VAL A 129 5.03 -2.03 -12.50
CA VAL A 129 6.24 -2.80 -12.21
C VAL A 129 7.31 -2.35 -13.21
N ASN A 130 8.46 -1.88 -12.72
CA ASN A 130 9.54 -1.33 -13.55
C ASN A 130 9.06 -0.24 -14.53
N GLY A 131 8.13 0.60 -14.09
CA GLY A 131 7.54 1.66 -14.91
C GLY A 131 6.45 1.20 -15.90
N LYS A 132 6.24 -0.11 -16.08
CA LYS A 132 5.18 -0.66 -16.93
C LYS A 132 3.89 -0.80 -16.15
N VAL A 133 2.79 -0.20 -16.62
CA VAL A 133 1.46 -0.35 -16.02
C VAL A 133 1.00 -1.80 -16.17
N VAL A 134 0.67 -2.45 -15.05
CA VAL A 134 0.20 -3.84 -15.01
C VAL A 134 -1.29 -3.96 -14.73
N VAL A 135 -1.85 -3.01 -13.98
CA VAL A 135 -3.30 -2.93 -13.71
C VAL A 135 -3.70 -1.51 -13.30
N SER A 136 -4.95 -1.14 -13.60
CA SER A 136 -5.65 -0.01 -13.00
C SER A 136 -6.95 -0.51 -12.41
N HIS A 137 -7.31 0.02 -11.23
CA HIS A 137 -8.51 -0.38 -10.50
C HIS A 137 -9.19 0.86 -9.92
N ILE A 138 -10.50 0.80 -9.78
CA ILE A 138 -11.33 1.83 -9.16
C ILE A 138 -12.23 1.18 -8.13
N GLY A 139 -12.18 1.68 -6.90
CA GLY A 139 -12.97 1.20 -5.77
C GLY A 139 -12.09 0.76 -4.60
N GLY A 140 -12.39 1.27 -3.40
CA GLY A 140 -11.57 1.07 -2.20
C GLY A 140 -11.91 -0.17 -1.37
N TYR A 141 -12.89 -0.99 -1.80
CA TYR A 141 -13.44 -2.06 -0.95
C TYR A 141 -13.30 -3.47 -1.52
N LEU A 142 -12.90 -3.60 -2.76
CA LEU A 142 -12.82 -4.90 -3.43
C LEU A 142 -11.38 -5.28 -3.76
N PRO A 143 -11.03 -6.56 -3.60
CA PRO A 143 -9.73 -7.07 -3.98
C PRO A 143 -9.58 -7.08 -5.50
N PHE A 144 -8.34 -6.93 -5.97
CA PHE A 144 -7.98 -7.08 -7.37
C PHE A 144 -6.59 -7.69 -7.48
N SER A 145 -6.26 -8.16 -8.68
CA SER A 145 -5.00 -8.84 -8.95
C SER A 145 -4.46 -8.49 -10.32
N ALA A 146 -3.16 -8.62 -10.48
CA ALA A 146 -2.48 -8.45 -11.75
C ALA A 146 -1.47 -9.57 -11.96
N ASP A 147 -1.38 -10.09 -13.17
CA ASP A 147 -0.27 -10.89 -13.61
C ASP A 147 0.90 -9.97 -13.93
N ILE A 148 1.97 -10.11 -13.17
CA ILE A 148 3.17 -9.27 -13.31
C ILE A 148 4.35 -10.00 -13.96
N THR A 149 4.15 -11.25 -14.38
CA THR A 149 5.21 -12.13 -14.89
C THR A 149 6.06 -11.45 -15.95
N ASP A 150 5.39 -10.85 -16.96
CA ASP A 150 6.05 -10.25 -18.12
C ASP A 150 6.60 -8.83 -17.85
N ALA A 151 6.41 -8.32 -16.65
CA ALA A 151 6.97 -7.04 -16.20
C ALA A 151 8.16 -7.20 -15.24
N LEU A 152 8.42 -8.45 -14.79
CA LEU A 152 9.53 -8.75 -13.89
C LEU A 152 10.84 -8.96 -14.65
N GLN A 153 11.94 -8.65 -13.99
CA GLN A 153 13.29 -8.99 -14.40
C GLN A 153 14.06 -9.67 -13.26
N VAL A 154 15.10 -10.41 -13.57
CA VAL A 154 16.00 -10.95 -12.54
C VAL A 154 16.74 -9.78 -11.89
N GLY A 155 16.85 -9.83 -10.57
CA GLY A 155 17.44 -8.76 -9.77
C GLY A 155 16.39 -7.86 -9.13
N CYS A 156 16.69 -6.56 -9.05
CA CYS A 156 15.86 -5.57 -8.40
C CYS A 156 14.74 -5.11 -9.34
N ASN A 157 13.51 -5.12 -8.84
CA ASN A 157 12.32 -4.60 -9.51
C ASN A 157 11.67 -3.54 -8.63
N THR A 158 11.13 -2.50 -9.25
CA THR A 158 10.37 -1.47 -8.56
C THR A 158 8.88 -1.72 -8.74
N LEU A 159 8.17 -1.88 -7.63
CA LEU A 159 6.71 -1.90 -7.59
C LEU A 159 6.24 -0.53 -7.14
N THR A 160 5.45 0.16 -7.98
CA THR A 160 4.89 1.47 -7.69
C THR A 160 3.36 1.41 -7.77
N VAL A 161 2.70 1.97 -6.77
CA VAL A 161 1.23 2.12 -6.73
C VAL A 161 0.91 3.60 -6.68
N HIS A 162 0.29 4.11 -7.73
CA HIS A 162 -0.28 5.46 -7.76
C HIS A 162 -1.68 5.41 -7.16
N ILE A 163 -1.94 6.28 -6.21
CA ILE A 163 -3.19 6.32 -5.45
C ILE A 163 -3.76 7.73 -5.49
N GLU A 164 -5.03 7.83 -5.83
CA GLU A 164 -5.82 9.05 -5.71
C GLU A 164 -7.09 8.70 -4.95
N ASP A 165 -7.44 9.52 -3.97
CA ASP A 165 -8.72 9.42 -3.27
C ASP A 165 -9.43 10.76 -3.28
N ARG A 166 -10.63 10.80 -3.85
CA ARG A 166 -11.49 11.97 -3.87
C ARG A 166 -12.34 12.10 -2.63
N SER A 167 -12.31 11.09 -1.77
CA SER A 167 -13.03 11.05 -0.52
C SER A 167 -14.51 11.47 -0.68
N ASP A 168 -15.05 12.30 0.19
CA ASP A 168 -16.44 12.76 0.14
C ASP A 168 -16.71 13.88 -0.88
N THR A 169 -15.81 14.11 -1.82
CA THR A 169 -15.99 15.10 -2.91
C THR A 169 -16.38 14.49 -4.26
N SER A 170 -16.69 13.18 -4.31
CA SER A 170 -17.01 12.44 -5.53
C SER A 170 -18.17 11.46 -5.30
N TYR A 171 -18.70 10.93 -6.40
CA TYR A 171 -19.85 10.00 -6.42
C TYR A 171 -19.39 8.54 -6.29
N HIS A 172 -18.79 8.19 -5.18
CA HIS A 172 -18.45 6.82 -4.86
C HIS A 172 -18.87 6.48 -3.43
N SER A 173 -18.82 5.21 -3.07
CA SER A 173 -19.19 4.77 -1.73
C SER A 173 -18.12 5.20 -0.73
N VAL A 174 -18.45 6.08 0.19
CA VAL A 174 -17.55 6.58 1.23
C VAL A 174 -18.00 6.19 2.64
N GLY A 175 -19.23 5.64 2.77
CA GLY A 175 -19.82 5.33 4.07
C GLY A 175 -19.94 6.60 4.92
N LYS A 176 -19.50 6.50 6.18
CA LYS A 176 -19.45 7.64 7.10
C LYS A 176 -18.12 8.41 7.09
N GLN A 177 -17.29 8.20 6.09
CA GLN A 177 -16.02 8.88 5.97
C GLN A 177 -16.19 10.34 5.51
N LYS A 178 -15.44 11.26 6.10
CA LYS A 178 -15.45 12.69 5.78
C LYS A 178 -14.04 13.26 5.89
N LEU A 179 -13.69 14.13 4.96
CA LEU A 179 -12.46 14.93 5.04
C LEU A 179 -12.49 15.81 6.29
N LYS A 180 -13.60 16.49 6.53
CA LYS A 180 -13.85 17.24 7.76
C LYS A 180 -14.71 16.39 8.69
N ARG A 181 -14.06 15.59 9.54
CA ARG A 181 -14.72 14.75 10.52
C ARG A 181 -15.37 15.57 11.63
N GLY A 182 -16.39 15.00 12.24
CA GLY A 182 -17.10 15.57 13.40
C GLY A 182 -18.46 14.88 13.58
N GLY A 183 -19.03 14.94 14.78
CA GLY A 183 -20.26 14.23 15.11
C GLY A 183 -20.13 12.73 14.88
N MET A 184 -20.97 12.16 14.03
CA MET A 184 -21.02 10.72 13.72
C MET A 184 -20.06 10.29 12.60
N PHE A 185 -19.31 11.21 11.99
CA PHE A 185 -18.46 10.93 10.84
C PHE A 185 -17.03 10.56 11.24
N TYR A 186 -16.41 9.66 10.46
CA TYR A 186 -15.05 9.17 10.66
C TYR A 186 -14.07 9.87 9.71
N THR A 187 -12.78 9.77 10.04
CA THR A 187 -11.70 10.19 9.15
C THR A 187 -11.78 9.41 7.85
N ALA A 188 -11.73 10.11 6.71
CA ALA A 188 -11.54 9.47 5.42
C ALA A 188 -10.20 8.70 5.42
N GLN A 189 -10.23 7.49 4.90
CA GLN A 189 -9.08 6.60 4.79
C GLN A 189 -8.70 6.47 3.33
N SER A 190 -7.42 6.31 3.07
CA SER A 190 -6.86 6.05 1.75
C SER A 190 -5.73 5.03 1.85
N GLY A 191 -5.14 4.64 0.72
CA GLY A 191 -3.95 3.79 0.76
C GLY A 191 -4.19 2.36 0.33
N ILE A 192 -3.28 1.47 0.74
CA ILE A 192 -3.20 0.05 0.35
C ILE A 192 -3.56 -0.82 1.55
N TRP A 193 -4.44 -1.81 1.36
CA TRP A 193 -4.73 -2.88 2.32
C TRP A 193 -5.17 -4.19 1.69
#